data_b538502918e0a958bf5148543604253b
#
_entry.id   b538502918e0a958bf5148543604253b
#
_cell.length_a   1.000
_cell.length_b   1.000
_cell.length_c   1.000
_cell.angle_alpha   90.00
_cell.angle_beta   90.00
_cell.angle_gamma   90.00
#
_symmetry.space_group_name_H-M   'P 1'
#
loop_
_entity.id
_entity.type
_entity.pdbx_description
1 polymer ?
#
loop_
_entity_poly.entity_id
_entity_poly.type
_entity_poly.pdbx_seq_one_letter_code
_entity_poly.pdbx_strand_id
1 'polypeptide(L)'
;GSPGQKVEVIAKSGAMGAPKRYTFKLDAYDGLMSEQLGNLGAMTMEIESRVLESGVAYLRFDVWIPGLMGPMRTFVRSLDEDVRGLIIDVRGNPGGIGLMATGLAGMLVDKEFRMGTMRMRSGFLNYNVFPQKGAFLGPVAILIDGSSISTSEIFAASMKETGRARIFGSKSPGAALPSVFKKLPNRYYLQMAI
;
A
#
# COMPACT_ATOMS: atom_id res chain seq x y z
N GLY A 1 17.04 -13.00 4.57
CA GLY A 1 18.49 -13.12 4.64
C GLY A 1 19.11 -11.93 5.35
N SER A 2 20.33 -12.04 5.77
CA SER A 2 21.08 -10.93 6.40
C SER A 2 21.80 -10.08 5.36
N PRO A 3 22.04 -8.78 5.59
CA PRO A 3 22.88 -7.96 4.72
C PRO A 3 24.24 -8.61 4.48
N GLY A 4 24.73 -8.54 3.24
CA GLY A 4 25.97 -9.19 2.80
C GLY A 4 25.82 -10.64 2.35
N GLN A 5 24.71 -11.30 2.67
CA GLN A 5 24.43 -12.68 2.21
C GLN A 5 24.23 -12.73 0.70
N LYS A 6 24.83 -13.73 0.06
CA LYS A 6 24.58 -14.02 -1.36
C LYS A 6 23.36 -14.93 -1.50
N VAL A 7 22.45 -14.56 -2.40
CA VAL A 7 21.26 -15.35 -2.75
C VAL A 7 21.34 -15.70 -4.22
N GLU A 8 21.17 -16.96 -4.54
CA GLU A 8 21.07 -17.44 -5.93
C GLU A 8 19.59 -17.61 -6.30
N VAL A 9 19.22 -17.06 -7.44
CA VAL A 9 17.88 -17.18 -8.02
C VAL A 9 18.03 -17.80 -9.41
N ILE A 10 17.29 -18.87 -9.66
CA ILE A 10 17.17 -19.46 -10.99
C ILE A 10 15.85 -18.99 -11.58
N ALA A 11 15.93 -18.17 -12.62
CA ALA A 11 14.76 -17.66 -13.32
C ALA A 11 14.67 -18.25 -14.74
N LYS A 12 13.44 -18.49 -15.18
CA LYS A 12 13.12 -19.01 -16.51
C LYS A 12 12.16 -18.03 -17.21
N SER A 13 12.52 -17.61 -18.42
CA SER A 13 11.68 -16.72 -19.22
C SER A 13 10.66 -17.53 -20.00
N GLY A 14 9.41 -17.58 -19.54
CA GLY A 14 8.32 -18.36 -20.13
C GLY A 14 8.52 -19.88 -20.00
N ALA A 15 7.57 -20.66 -20.56
CA ALA A 15 7.58 -22.13 -20.43
C ALA A 15 8.75 -22.80 -21.15
N MET A 16 9.26 -22.20 -22.23
CA MET A 16 10.29 -22.76 -23.11
C MET A 16 11.68 -22.12 -22.94
N GLY A 17 11.82 -21.10 -22.11
CA GLY A 17 13.10 -20.43 -21.88
C GLY A 17 14.10 -21.31 -21.12
N ALA A 18 15.39 -21.24 -21.44
CA ALA A 18 16.42 -21.85 -20.64
C ALA A 18 16.53 -21.20 -19.26
N PRO A 19 16.71 -21.96 -18.18
CA PRO A 19 16.90 -21.41 -16.85
C PRO A 19 18.23 -20.61 -16.80
N LYS A 20 18.17 -19.40 -16.27
CA LYS A 20 19.35 -18.56 -16.01
C LYS A 20 19.53 -18.40 -14.51
N ARG A 21 20.78 -18.50 -14.06
CA ARG A 21 21.17 -18.30 -12.67
C ARG A 21 21.61 -16.86 -12.46
N TYR A 22 21.09 -16.23 -11.43
CA TYR A 22 21.44 -14.89 -10.99
C TYR A 22 21.91 -14.95 -9.55
N THR A 23 22.99 -14.26 -9.23
CA THR A 23 23.49 -14.13 -7.86
C THR A 23 23.30 -12.69 -7.42
N PHE A 24 22.58 -12.49 -6.33
CA PHE A 24 22.36 -11.19 -5.71
C PHE A 24 23.09 -11.16 -4.37
N LYS A 25 23.69 -10.02 -4.03
CA LYS A 25 24.13 -9.73 -2.68
C LYS A 25 23.02 -8.95 -2.00
N LEU A 26 22.56 -9.40 -0.83
CA LEU A 26 21.58 -8.67 -0.06
C LEU A 26 22.25 -7.46 0.59
N ASP A 27 21.70 -6.28 0.39
CA ASP A 27 22.12 -5.08 1.09
C ASP A 27 21.19 -4.79 2.28
N ALA A 28 21.66 -3.92 3.20
CA ALA A 28 20.80 -3.36 4.22
C ALA A 28 19.73 -2.50 3.52
N TYR A 29 18.51 -2.67 3.96
CA TYR A 29 17.40 -1.86 3.48
C TYR A 29 17.20 -0.71 4.47
N ASP A 30 17.49 0.50 4.03
CA ASP A 30 17.34 1.71 4.83
C ASP A 30 15.88 2.17 4.80
N GLY A 31 15.15 1.87 5.86
CA GLY A 31 13.74 2.26 6.00
C GLY A 31 13.35 2.34 7.47
N LEU A 32 12.12 2.78 7.70
CA LEU A 32 11.55 2.78 9.05
C LEU A 32 11.24 1.33 9.46
N MET A 33 11.50 0.99 10.72
CA MET A 33 11.10 -0.32 11.25
C MET A 33 9.70 -0.23 11.82
N SER A 34 8.82 -1.16 11.42
CA SER A 34 7.51 -1.30 12.03
C SER A 34 7.60 -1.99 13.40
N GLU A 35 6.56 -1.83 14.20
CA GLU A 35 6.33 -2.74 15.32
C GLU A 35 5.89 -4.11 14.80
N GLN A 36 5.98 -5.12 15.67
CA GLN A 36 5.41 -6.43 15.38
C GLN A 36 3.87 -6.34 15.32
N LEU A 37 3.27 -6.89 14.27
CA LEU A 37 1.83 -6.90 14.05
C LEU A 37 1.29 -8.34 14.14
N GLY A 38 0.81 -8.72 15.33
CA GLY A 38 0.32 -10.07 15.55
C GLY A 38 1.40 -11.13 15.28
N ASN A 39 1.16 -12.01 14.31
CA ASN A 39 2.11 -13.03 13.89
C ASN A 39 3.15 -12.56 12.86
N LEU A 40 3.03 -11.32 12.36
CA LEU A 40 4.03 -10.72 11.49
C LEU A 40 5.11 -10.07 12.36
N GLY A 41 6.36 -10.46 12.15
CA GLY A 41 7.52 -9.79 12.75
C GLY A 41 7.62 -8.33 12.30
N ALA A 42 8.45 -7.56 13.01
CA ALA A 42 8.81 -6.23 12.56
C ALA A 42 9.38 -6.29 11.13
N MET A 43 8.96 -5.36 10.29
CA MET A 43 9.39 -5.26 8.89
C MET A 43 9.85 -3.85 8.57
N THR A 44 10.74 -3.73 7.61
CA THR A 44 11.14 -2.43 7.08
C THR A 44 10.02 -1.88 6.22
N MET A 45 9.77 -0.57 6.31
CA MET A 45 8.77 0.15 5.56
C MET A 45 9.35 1.46 5.02
N GLU A 46 8.94 1.83 3.83
CA GLU A 46 9.35 3.08 3.18
C GLU A 46 8.18 4.05 3.02
N ILE A 47 8.49 5.32 3.20
CA ILE A 47 7.63 6.42 2.84
C ILE A 47 8.46 7.54 2.24
N GLU A 48 8.03 8.06 1.11
CA GLU A 48 8.59 9.22 0.46
C GLU A 48 7.51 10.28 0.31
N SER A 49 7.79 11.50 0.75
CA SER A 49 6.85 12.61 0.63
C SER A 49 7.61 13.90 0.31
N ARG A 50 7.15 14.61 -0.71
CA ARG A 50 7.74 15.89 -1.13
C ARG A 50 6.76 16.71 -1.96
N VAL A 51 7.01 18.00 -2.08
CA VAL A 51 6.37 18.85 -3.09
C VAL A 51 7.36 19.00 -4.24
N LEU A 52 6.90 18.71 -5.46
CA LEU A 52 7.69 18.82 -6.68
C LEU A 52 7.81 20.30 -7.10
N GLU A 53 8.81 20.65 -7.92
CA GLU A 53 8.98 22.01 -8.47
C GLU A 53 7.73 22.50 -9.21
N SER A 54 6.93 21.60 -9.76
CA SER A 54 5.64 21.89 -10.39
C SER A 54 4.55 22.34 -9.43
N GLY A 55 4.79 22.34 -8.11
CA GLY A 55 3.77 22.58 -7.09
C GLY A 55 2.83 21.40 -6.85
N VAL A 56 3.16 20.20 -7.34
CA VAL A 56 2.38 18.98 -7.10
C VAL A 56 3.01 18.21 -5.94
N ALA A 57 2.21 17.84 -4.95
CA ALA A 57 2.64 16.98 -3.86
C ALA A 57 2.75 15.52 -4.33
N TYR A 58 3.74 14.79 -3.82
CA TYR A 58 3.98 13.39 -4.11
C TYR A 58 4.14 12.62 -2.80
N LEU A 59 3.36 11.55 -2.67
CA LEU A 59 3.39 10.63 -1.54
C LEU A 59 3.50 9.21 -2.06
N ARG A 60 4.57 8.51 -1.70
CA ARG A 60 4.78 7.09 -1.99
C ARG A 60 4.99 6.32 -0.71
N PHE A 61 4.47 5.10 -0.62
CA PHE A 61 4.74 4.17 0.46
C PHE A 61 4.59 2.72 -0.03
N ASP A 62 5.32 1.82 0.60
CA ASP A 62 5.50 0.45 0.12
C ASP A 62 4.57 -0.57 0.78
N VAL A 63 3.88 -0.23 1.88
CA VAL A 63 3.00 -1.15 2.61
C VAL A 63 1.95 -0.41 3.45
N TRP A 64 0.79 -1.03 3.65
CA TRP A 64 -0.29 -0.47 4.48
C TRP A 64 -0.18 -0.97 5.93
N ILE A 65 0.60 -0.29 6.76
CA ILE A 65 0.76 -0.60 8.19
C ILE A 65 0.70 0.65 9.07
N PRO A 66 0.29 0.52 10.36
CA PRO A 66 -0.01 1.66 11.23
C PRO A 66 1.13 2.66 11.38
N GLY A 67 2.38 2.22 11.39
CA GLY A 67 3.55 3.09 11.54
C GLY A 67 3.67 4.19 10.49
N LEU A 68 3.07 4.02 9.30
CA LEU A 68 3.09 5.02 8.24
C LEU A 68 1.97 6.07 8.34
N MET A 69 0.91 5.84 9.15
CA MET A 69 -0.20 6.80 9.24
C MET A 69 0.18 8.16 9.82
N GLY A 70 1.08 8.17 10.79
CA GLY A 70 1.60 9.42 11.38
C GLY A 70 2.29 10.29 10.34
N PRO A 71 3.35 9.80 9.68
CA PRO A 71 4.02 10.49 8.59
C PRO A 71 3.09 10.94 7.45
N MET A 72 2.18 10.07 6.97
CA MET A 72 1.19 10.42 5.95
C MET A 72 0.31 11.59 6.38
N ARG A 73 -0.21 11.54 7.60
CA ARG A 73 -1.07 12.60 8.15
C ARG A 73 -0.32 13.92 8.29
N THR A 74 0.90 13.88 8.77
CA THR A 74 1.74 15.07 8.90
C THR A 74 1.97 15.71 7.53
N PHE A 75 2.31 14.91 6.53
CA PHE A 75 2.54 15.41 5.18
C PHE A 75 1.26 15.98 4.56
N VAL A 76 0.14 15.24 4.58
CA VAL A 76 -1.10 15.74 3.96
C VAL A 76 -1.60 17.03 4.63
N ARG A 77 -1.42 17.17 5.94
CA ARG A 77 -1.80 18.39 6.67
C ARG A 77 -0.86 19.57 6.46
N SER A 78 0.36 19.34 5.98
CA SER A 78 1.28 20.39 5.62
C SER A 78 1.06 20.96 4.21
N LEU A 79 0.16 20.36 3.43
CA LEU A 79 -0.19 20.83 2.10
C LEU A 79 -1.09 22.08 2.24
N ASP A 80 -0.63 23.19 1.71
CA ASP A 80 -1.33 24.46 1.68
C ASP A 80 -2.14 24.68 0.39
N GLU A 81 -2.72 25.86 0.25
CA GLU A 81 -3.56 26.22 -0.91
C GLU A 81 -2.75 26.36 -2.21
N ASP A 82 -1.43 26.53 -2.13
CA ASP A 82 -0.55 26.65 -3.30
C ASP A 82 -0.25 25.30 -3.95
N VAL A 83 -0.55 24.19 -3.23
CA VAL A 83 -0.38 22.84 -3.77
C VAL A 83 -1.42 22.52 -4.82
N ARG A 84 -0.99 22.33 -6.06
CA ARG A 84 -1.85 22.17 -7.25
C ARG A 84 -2.54 20.81 -7.33
N GLY A 85 -2.07 19.81 -6.59
CA GLY A 85 -2.61 18.45 -6.57
C GLY A 85 -1.72 17.50 -5.80
N LEU A 86 -2.23 16.30 -5.53
CA LEU A 86 -1.52 15.25 -4.80
C LEU A 86 -1.45 13.97 -5.65
N ILE A 87 -0.25 13.46 -5.83
CA ILE A 87 0.00 12.13 -6.39
C ILE A 87 0.22 11.16 -5.23
N ILE A 88 -0.55 10.09 -5.19
CA ILE A 88 -0.36 8.95 -4.27
C ILE A 88 0.14 7.77 -5.08
N ASP A 89 1.37 7.34 -4.82
CA ASP A 89 2.01 6.27 -5.56
C ASP A 89 2.00 4.98 -4.73
N VAL A 90 1.17 4.02 -5.13
CA VAL A 90 1.08 2.69 -4.54
C VAL A 90 1.57 1.61 -5.51
N ARG A 91 2.41 1.98 -6.48
CA ARG A 91 3.09 1.01 -7.35
C ARG A 91 4.07 0.18 -6.52
N GLY A 92 4.03 -1.13 -6.73
CA GLY A 92 4.84 -2.07 -5.96
C GLY A 92 4.33 -2.33 -4.54
N ASN A 93 3.22 -1.71 -4.11
CA ASN A 93 2.68 -1.87 -2.75
C ASN A 93 1.74 -3.10 -2.68
N PRO A 94 2.13 -4.18 -1.97
CA PRO A 94 1.39 -5.44 -1.94
C PRO A 94 0.14 -5.41 -1.05
N GLY A 95 -0.21 -4.25 -0.50
CA GLY A 95 -1.33 -4.11 0.42
C GLY A 95 -0.92 -4.07 1.89
N GLY A 96 -1.75 -4.62 2.75
CA GLY A 96 -1.59 -4.64 4.19
C GLY A 96 -2.92 -4.47 4.93
N ILE A 97 -2.96 -3.64 5.96
CA ILE A 97 -4.15 -3.49 6.81
C ILE A 97 -5.20 -2.60 6.12
N GLY A 98 -6.34 -3.18 5.75
CA GLY A 98 -7.40 -2.50 5.00
C GLY A 98 -7.96 -1.23 5.67
N LEU A 99 -8.04 -1.19 6.99
CA LEU A 99 -8.48 0.01 7.73
C LEU A 99 -7.57 1.22 7.54
N MET A 100 -6.31 1.02 7.14
CA MET A 100 -5.39 2.11 6.82
C MET A 100 -5.85 2.90 5.59
N ALA A 101 -6.45 2.22 4.62
CA ALA A 101 -7.01 2.86 3.44
C ALA A 101 -8.15 3.84 3.80
N THR A 102 -9.02 3.48 4.76
CA THR A 102 -10.05 4.42 5.23
C THR A 102 -9.45 5.63 5.93
N GLY A 103 -8.36 5.44 6.67
CA GLY A 103 -7.63 6.53 7.32
C GLY A 103 -7.02 7.51 6.32
N LEU A 104 -6.34 7.02 5.29
CA LEU A 104 -5.78 7.89 4.24
C LEU A 104 -6.89 8.54 3.42
N ALA A 105 -7.94 7.80 3.04
CA ALA A 105 -9.07 8.36 2.32
C ALA A 105 -9.75 9.51 3.10
N GLY A 106 -9.89 9.36 4.42
CA GLY A 106 -10.45 10.41 5.28
C GLY A 106 -9.64 11.71 5.31
N MET A 107 -8.35 11.65 4.98
CA MET A 107 -7.50 12.84 4.82
C MET A 107 -7.71 13.56 3.47
N LEU A 108 -8.54 13.00 2.59
CA LEU A 108 -8.70 13.45 1.21
C LEU A 108 -10.14 13.81 0.83
N VAL A 109 -11.10 13.65 1.74
CA VAL A 109 -12.53 13.85 1.47
C VAL A 109 -13.17 14.79 2.48
N ASP A 110 -14.26 15.42 2.08
CA ASP A 110 -15.09 16.31 2.89
C ASP A 110 -16.41 15.68 3.35
N LYS A 111 -16.74 14.50 2.81
CA LYS A 111 -17.98 13.76 3.13
C LYS A 111 -17.66 12.30 3.45
N GLU A 112 -18.45 11.73 4.33
CA GLU A 112 -18.37 10.29 4.62
C GLU A 112 -18.85 9.46 3.44
N PHE A 113 -18.24 8.30 3.27
CA PHE A 113 -18.68 7.30 2.31
C PHE A 113 -18.23 5.90 2.72
N ARG A 114 -18.81 4.88 2.09
CA ARG A 114 -18.39 3.49 2.28
C ARG A 114 -17.43 3.09 1.17
N MET A 115 -16.18 2.82 1.55
CA MET A 115 -15.14 2.33 0.63
C MET A 115 -15.43 0.92 0.12
N GLY A 116 -16.08 0.09 0.93
CA GLY A 116 -16.43 -1.27 0.59
C GLY A 116 -16.97 -2.06 1.79
N THR A 117 -17.37 -3.29 1.54
CA THR A 117 -17.81 -4.22 2.57
C THR A 117 -17.11 -5.55 2.38
N MET A 118 -16.39 -6.00 3.39
CA MET A 118 -15.83 -7.34 3.45
C MET A 118 -16.87 -8.29 4.03
N ARG A 119 -17.28 -9.29 3.26
CA ARG A 119 -18.22 -10.33 3.71
C ARG A 119 -17.45 -11.56 4.15
N MET A 120 -17.76 -12.06 5.30
CA MET A 120 -17.17 -13.26 5.92
C MET A 120 -18.27 -14.23 6.30
N ARG A 121 -17.93 -15.48 6.63
CA ARG A 121 -18.92 -16.48 7.10
C ARG A 121 -19.62 -16.04 8.39
N SER A 122 -18.94 -15.30 9.26
CA SER A 122 -19.43 -14.83 10.56
C SER A 122 -20.08 -13.44 10.53
N GLY A 123 -20.21 -12.81 9.36
CA GLY A 123 -20.78 -11.46 9.26
C GLY A 123 -20.10 -10.60 8.18
N PHE A 124 -20.10 -9.31 8.41
CA PHE A 124 -19.49 -8.35 7.47
C PHE A 124 -18.74 -7.24 8.23
N LEU A 125 -17.73 -6.68 7.58
CA LEU A 125 -17.02 -5.48 8.02
C LEU A 125 -17.17 -4.39 6.95
N ASN A 126 -17.73 -3.25 7.36
CA ASN A 126 -17.82 -2.08 6.50
C ASN A 126 -16.57 -1.21 6.65
N TYR A 127 -15.97 -0.85 5.55
CA TYR A 127 -14.88 0.13 5.49
C TYR A 127 -15.47 1.53 5.30
N ASN A 128 -15.92 2.13 6.40
CA ASN A 128 -16.46 3.49 6.36
C ASN A 128 -15.32 4.50 6.43
N VAL A 129 -15.40 5.51 5.57
CA VAL A 129 -14.46 6.63 5.53
C VAL A 129 -15.13 7.85 6.16
N PHE A 130 -14.46 8.45 7.14
CA PHE A 130 -14.89 9.67 7.79
C PHE A 130 -13.89 10.79 7.48
N PRO A 131 -14.37 11.99 7.07
CA PRO A 131 -13.52 13.14 6.83
C PRO A 131 -12.69 13.49 8.06
N GLN A 132 -11.44 13.84 7.84
CA GLN A 132 -10.54 14.29 8.91
C GLN A 132 -10.33 15.80 8.81
N LYS A 133 -10.12 16.44 9.96
CA LYS A 133 -9.78 17.86 10.01
C LYS A 133 -8.46 18.13 9.25
N GLY A 134 -8.47 19.12 8.37
CA GLY A 134 -7.33 19.44 7.51
C GLY A 134 -7.16 18.46 6.34
N ALA A 135 -8.26 17.91 5.83
CA ALA A 135 -8.25 17.08 4.63
C ALA A 135 -7.84 17.92 3.41
N PHE A 136 -7.00 17.32 2.55
CA PHE A 136 -6.64 17.91 1.26
C PHE A 136 -7.76 17.65 0.25
N LEU A 137 -8.41 18.73 -0.21
CA LEU A 137 -9.54 18.65 -1.14
C LEU A 137 -9.17 18.99 -2.59
N GLY A 138 -7.92 19.33 -2.86
CA GLY A 138 -7.41 19.55 -4.21
C GLY A 138 -7.40 18.27 -5.07
N PRO A 139 -7.03 18.35 -6.35
CA PRO A 139 -6.99 17.20 -7.27
C PRO A 139 -6.09 16.06 -6.75
N VAL A 140 -6.54 14.80 -6.89
CA VAL A 140 -5.77 13.62 -6.50
C VAL A 140 -5.59 12.66 -7.68
N ALA A 141 -4.36 12.20 -7.88
CA ALA A 141 -4.01 11.12 -8.79
C ALA A 141 -3.44 9.94 -7.98
N ILE A 142 -3.80 8.71 -8.35
CA ILE A 142 -3.25 7.50 -7.75
C ILE A 142 -2.53 6.71 -8.83
N LEU A 143 -1.28 6.35 -8.55
CA LEU A 143 -0.46 5.52 -9.42
C LEU A 143 -0.52 4.08 -8.96
N ILE A 144 -0.85 3.16 -9.88
CA ILE A 144 -0.91 1.72 -9.63
C ILE A 144 -0.11 0.95 -10.69
N ASP A 145 0.25 -0.29 -10.37
CA ASP A 145 0.86 -1.24 -11.30
C ASP A 145 0.43 -2.69 -11.02
N GLY A 146 1.04 -3.64 -11.74
CA GLY A 146 0.78 -5.08 -11.56
C GLY A 146 1.18 -5.64 -10.19
N SER A 147 1.84 -4.84 -9.35
CA SER A 147 2.23 -5.20 -7.97
C SER A 147 1.45 -4.39 -6.92
N SER A 148 0.51 -3.55 -7.32
CA SER A 148 -0.44 -2.89 -6.43
C SER A 148 -1.54 -3.88 -6.06
N ILE A 149 -1.48 -4.49 -4.87
CA ILE A 149 -2.30 -5.64 -4.50
C ILE A 149 -3.19 -5.32 -3.28
N SER A 150 -4.31 -6.02 -3.12
CA SER A 150 -5.14 -6.03 -1.91
C SER A 150 -5.62 -4.63 -1.50
N THR A 151 -5.19 -4.11 -0.35
CA THR A 151 -5.58 -2.80 0.18
C THR A 151 -5.29 -1.66 -0.81
N SER A 152 -4.21 -1.76 -1.59
CA SER A 152 -3.88 -0.79 -2.65
C SER A 152 -4.96 -0.77 -3.74
N GLU A 153 -5.49 -1.93 -4.13
CA GLU A 153 -6.56 -2.05 -5.11
C GLU A 153 -7.89 -1.51 -4.58
N ILE A 154 -8.23 -1.87 -3.32
CA ILE A 154 -9.45 -1.39 -2.66
C ILE A 154 -9.43 0.14 -2.56
N PHE A 155 -8.31 0.71 -2.13
CA PHE A 155 -8.14 2.16 -2.04
C PHE A 155 -8.30 2.83 -3.41
N ALA A 156 -7.54 2.39 -4.41
CA ALA A 156 -7.57 2.98 -5.74
C ALA A 156 -8.96 2.87 -6.40
N ALA A 157 -9.60 1.69 -6.34
CA ALA A 157 -10.93 1.47 -6.89
C ALA A 157 -11.97 2.37 -6.24
N SER A 158 -11.99 2.43 -4.91
CA SER A 158 -12.95 3.22 -4.16
C SER A 158 -12.79 4.73 -4.41
N MET A 159 -11.56 5.24 -4.42
CA MET A 159 -11.29 6.65 -4.70
C MET A 159 -11.66 7.04 -6.14
N LYS A 160 -11.55 6.08 -7.08
CA LYS A 160 -12.01 6.25 -8.47
C LYS A 160 -13.54 6.27 -8.55
N GLU A 161 -14.20 5.30 -7.92
CA GLU A 161 -15.67 5.15 -7.98
C GLU A 161 -16.40 6.35 -7.36
N THR A 162 -15.85 6.92 -6.29
CA THR A 162 -16.38 8.15 -5.69
C THR A 162 -16.04 9.42 -6.48
N GLY A 163 -15.30 9.31 -7.58
CA GLY A 163 -14.84 10.46 -8.36
C GLY A 163 -13.76 11.30 -7.65
N ARG A 164 -13.24 10.83 -6.50
CA ARG A 164 -12.28 11.61 -5.72
C ARG A 164 -10.88 11.62 -6.31
N ALA A 165 -10.48 10.55 -7.00
CA ALA A 165 -9.16 10.46 -7.61
C ALA A 165 -9.22 9.92 -9.04
N ARG A 166 -8.24 10.30 -9.86
CA ARG A 166 -7.95 9.70 -11.16
C ARG A 166 -6.84 8.66 -11.00
N ILE A 167 -7.00 7.51 -11.66
CA ILE A 167 -6.05 6.40 -11.59
C ILE A 167 -5.19 6.39 -12.85
N PHE A 168 -3.88 6.20 -12.67
CA PHE A 168 -2.88 6.11 -13.73
C PHE A 168 -1.98 4.90 -13.53
N GLY A 169 -1.43 4.37 -14.60
CA GLY A 169 -0.49 3.25 -14.59
C GLY A 169 -1.00 2.01 -15.31
N SER A 170 -0.66 0.84 -14.85
CA SER A 170 -1.07 -0.44 -15.44
C SER A 170 -2.08 -1.17 -14.56
N LYS A 171 -2.76 -2.18 -15.13
CA LYS A 171 -3.78 -2.97 -14.44
C LYS A 171 -3.18 -3.73 -13.25
N SER A 172 -3.83 -3.65 -12.10
CA SER A 172 -3.55 -4.45 -10.90
C SER A 172 -4.04 -5.90 -11.06
N PRO A 173 -3.57 -6.85 -10.23
CA PRO A 173 -3.87 -8.27 -10.40
C PRO A 173 -5.32 -8.66 -10.09
N GLY A 174 -6.09 -7.86 -9.34
CA GLY A 174 -7.44 -8.22 -8.89
C GLY A 174 -7.43 -9.16 -7.69
N ALA A 175 -6.43 -9.04 -6.80
CA ALA A 175 -6.22 -9.91 -5.65
C ALA A 175 -6.55 -9.21 -4.33
N ALA A 176 -7.81 -8.85 -4.13
CA ALA A 176 -8.28 -8.06 -2.99
C ALA A 176 -8.90 -8.90 -1.85
N LEU A 177 -8.72 -10.22 -1.84
CA LEU A 177 -9.25 -11.07 -0.78
C LEU A 177 -8.49 -10.89 0.53
N PRO A 178 -9.18 -10.85 1.68
CA PRO A 178 -8.53 -10.87 2.98
C PRO A 178 -7.75 -12.16 3.17
N SER A 179 -6.63 -12.09 3.87
CA SER A 179 -5.80 -13.25 4.16
C SER A 179 -5.34 -13.26 5.61
N VAL A 180 -5.03 -14.45 6.10
CA VAL A 180 -4.46 -14.67 7.43
C VAL A 180 -3.14 -15.41 7.33
N PHE A 181 -2.24 -15.16 8.28
CA PHE A 181 -1.00 -15.90 8.43
C PHE A 181 -1.16 -16.96 9.52
N LYS A 182 -1.00 -18.22 9.13
CA LYS A 182 -1.00 -19.37 10.05
C LYS A 182 0.43 -19.86 10.23
N LYS A 183 0.92 -19.86 11.48
CA LYS A 183 2.22 -20.41 11.80
C LYS A 183 2.20 -21.93 11.67
N LEU A 184 3.20 -22.47 10.98
CA LEU A 184 3.42 -23.90 10.83
C LEU A 184 4.46 -24.41 11.84
N PRO A 185 4.51 -25.74 12.14
CA PRO A 185 5.44 -26.33 13.13
C PRO A 185 6.93 -26.07 12.82
N ASN A 186 7.30 -25.93 11.55
CA ASN A 186 8.67 -25.75 11.06
C ASN A 186 9.12 -24.27 11.00
N ARG A 187 8.48 -23.37 11.75
CA ARG A 187 8.71 -21.92 11.79
C ARG A 187 8.36 -21.17 10.48
N TYR A 188 7.73 -21.81 9.52
CA TYR A 188 7.16 -21.14 8.35
C TYR A 188 5.78 -20.57 8.65
N TYR A 189 5.34 -19.68 7.81
CA TYR A 189 3.99 -19.13 7.83
C TYR A 189 3.29 -19.48 6.52
N LEU A 190 2.07 -19.91 6.63
CA LEU A 190 1.16 -20.08 5.49
C LEU A 190 0.24 -18.87 5.43
N GLN A 191 0.31 -18.11 4.36
CA GLN A 191 -0.69 -17.09 4.05
C GLN A 191 -1.80 -17.74 3.24
N MET A 192 -3.03 -17.57 3.67
CA MET A 192 -4.20 -18.14 3.00
C MET A 192 -5.34 -17.12 2.98
N ALA A 193 -6.05 -17.06 1.86
CA ALA A 193 -7.27 -16.25 1.75
C ALA A 193 -8.38 -16.86 2.64
N ILE A 194 -9.25 -16.00 3.19
CA ILE A 194 -10.36 -16.37 4.10
C ILE A 194 -11.70 -15.84 3.57
#